data_2114c039cb72a5e44ed0e5820f8cd350
#
_entry.id   2114c039cb72a5e44ed0e5820f8cd350
#
_cell.length_a   1.000
_cell.length_b   1.000
_cell.length_c   1.000
_cell.angle_alpha   90.00
_cell.angle_beta   90.00
_cell.angle_gamma   90.00
#
_symmetry.space_group_name_H-M   'P 1'
#
loop_
_entity.id
_entity.type
_entity.pdbx_description
1 polymer ?
#
loop_
_entity_poly.entity_id
_entity_poly.type
_entity_poly.pdbx_seq_one_letter_code
_entity_poly.pdbx_strand_id
1 'polypeptide(L)'
;MKVENLNNMVKGWFIGNFTPSLCKTNDVEIAVKKYKKGDYEEAHYHKIATEYTVVISGRVKMNNVEYRAGEIIVMEPNEATDFECLEDDTINVVVKLPGANHDKYLK
;
A
#
# COMPACT_ATOMS: atom_id res chain seq x y z
N MET A 1 26.41 -7.39 -0.96
CA MET A 1 25.00 -7.10 -1.23
C MET A 1 24.14 -8.28 -0.82
N LYS A 2 22.95 -8.00 -0.31
CA LYS A 2 21.90 -9.02 -0.15
C LYS A 2 20.96 -8.95 -1.33
N VAL A 3 20.37 -10.10 -1.69
CA VAL A 3 19.34 -10.17 -2.72
C VAL A 3 18.16 -10.95 -2.14
N GLU A 4 16.96 -10.39 -2.26
CA GLU A 4 15.73 -11.07 -1.92
C GLU A 4 14.73 -10.94 -3.06
N ASN A 5 13.71 -11.77 -3.03
CA ASN A 5 12.66 -11.72 -4.03
C ASN A 5 11.36 -11.20 -3.39
N LEU A 6 10.69 -10.30 -4.07
CA LEU A 6 9.43 -9.72 -3.61
C LEU A 6 8.38 -10.80 -3.32
N ASN A 7 8.40 -11.91 -4.06
CA ASN A 7 7.47 -13.02 -3.85
C ASN A 7 7.64 -13.72 -2.50
N ASN A 8 8.76 -13.53 -1.83
CA ASN A 8 9.01 -14.08 -0.49
C ASN A 8 8.49 -13.16 0.62
N MET A 9 7.99 -11.98 0.28
CA MET A 9 7.41 -11.02 1.21
C MET A 9 5.90 -11.25 1.34
N VAL A 10 5.33 -10.89 2.50
CA VAL A 10 3.90 -10.99 2.72
C VAL A 10 3.22 -9.79 2.04
N LYS A 11 2.39 -10.07 1.03
CA LYS A 11 1.63 -9.05 0.27
C LYS A 11 2.50 -7.89 -0.23
N GLY A 12 3.78 -8.17 -0.52
CA GLY A 12 4.71 -7.18 -1.05
C GLY A 12 5.36 -6.27 -0.02
N TRP A 13 5.05 -6.40 1.26
CA TRP A 13 5.67 -5.60 2.33
C TRP A 13 7.10 -6.08 2.58
N PHE A 14 8.09 -5.21 2.37
CA PHE A 14 9.50 -5.62 2.48
C PHE A 14 10.33 -4.78 3.45
N ILE A 15 9.83 -3.65 3.93
CA ILE A 15 10.45 -2.85 4.99
C ILE A 15 9.37 -2.48 6.01
N GLY A 16 9.66 -2.69 7.28
CA GLY A 16 8.76 -2.37 8.39
C GLY A 16 8.96 -3.28 9.56
N ASN A 17 8.22 -3.07 10.63
CA ASN A 17 8.33 -3.85 11.85
C ASN A 17 7.45 -5.10 11.79
N PHE A 18 7.84 -6.04 10.95
CA PHE A 18 7.15 -7.32 10.73
C PHE A 18 8.15 -8.36 10.22
N THR A 19 7.72 -9.61 10.11
CA THR A 19 8.54 -10.72 9.61
C THR A 19 7.81 -11.40 8.44
N PRO A 20 8.45 -11.60 7.28
CA PRO A 20 9.81 -11.18 6.94
C PRO A 20 9.91 -9.68 6.68
N SER A 21 11.09 -9.12 6.87
CA SER A 21 11.40 -7.74 6.54
C SER A 21 12.90 -7.60 6.27
N LEU A 22 13.26 -6.80 5.28
CA LEU A 22 14.66 -6.52 5.00
C LEU A 22 15.25 -5.47 5.95
N CYS A 23 14.39 -4.70 6.60
CA CYS A 23 14.77 -3.75 7.64
C CYS A 23 13.62 -3.63 8.62
N LYS A 24 13.81 -4.17 9.83
CA LYS A 24 12.78 -4.05 10.89
C LYS A 24 12.88 -2.68 11.52
N THR A 25 11.87 -1.85 11.28
CA THR A 25 11.85 -0.47 11.76
C THR A 25 10.40 0.00 11.96
N ASN A 26 10.20 0.90 12.90
CA ASN A 26 8.94 1.61 13.07
C ASN A 26 8.92 2.96 12.34
N ASP A 27 9.99 3.33 11.65
CA ASP A 27 10.10 4.63 11.00
C ASP A 27 9.30 4.69 9.69
N VAL A 28 9.17 3.54 9.01
CA VAL A 28 8.54 3.47 7.70
C VAL A 28 8.05 2.05 7.43
N GLU A 29 6.98 1.94 6.65
CA GLU A 29 6.58 0.67 6.03
C GLU A 29 6.50 0.87 4.52
N ILE A 30 7.09 -0.05 3.76
CA ILE A 30 7.14 0.02 2.30
C ILE A 30 6.72 -1.31 1.70
N ALA A 31 5.84 -1.23 0.69
CA ALA A 31 5.40 -2.39 -0.08
C ALA A 31 5.40 -2.09 -1.58
N VAL A 32 5.61 -3.15 -2.36
CA VAL A 32 5.22 -3.17 -3.77
C VAL A 32 4.05 -4.12 -3.89
N LYS A 33 2.89 -3.59 -4.22
CA LYS A 33 1.63 -4.33 -4.30
C LYS A 33 1.29 -4.67 -5.74
N LYS A 34 1.04 -5.94 -6.01
CA LYS A 34 0.58 -6.42 -7.31
C LYS A 34 -0.87 -6.86 -7.18
N TYR A 35 -1.70 -6.41 -8.11
CA TYR A 35 -3.14 -6.65 -8.07
C TYR A 35 -3.65 -7.26 -9.36
N LYS A 36 -4.75 -7.97 -9.23
CA LYS A 36 -5.58 -8.45 -10.35
C LYS A 36 -6.86 -7.63 -10.41
N LYS A 37 -7.41 -7.50 -11.60
CA LYS A 37 -8.70 -6.84 -11.79
C LYS A 37 -9.74 -7.44 -10.83
N GLY A 38 -10.44 -6.57 -10.11
CA GLY A 38 -11.46 -6.95 -9.15
C GLY A 38 -10.97 -7.08 -7.71
N ASP A 39 -9.66 -7.07 -7.48
CA ASP A 39 -9.15 -7.02 -6.10
C ASP A 39 -9.72 -5.79 -5.40
N TYR A 40 -10.20 -5.99 -4.18
CA TYR A 40 -10.94 -4.96 -3.45
C TYR A 40 -10.53 -4.94 -1.98
N GLU A 41 -10.46 -3.73 -1.43
CA GLU A 41 -10.28 -3.50 0.01
C GLU A 41 -11.41 -2.61 0.52
N GLU A 42 -12.03 -3.02 1.64
CA GLU A 42 -13.07 -2.21 2.28
C GLU A 42 -12.52 -0.88 2.75
N ALA A 43 -13.40 0.11 2.87
CA ALA A 43 -13.04 1.42 3.38
C ALA A 43 -12.37 1.32 4.74
N HIS A 44 -11.19 1.90 4.85
CA HIS A 44 -10.40 1.90 6.08
C HIS A 44 -9.60 3.20 6.18
N TYR A 45 -9.06 3.45 7.37
CA TYR A 45 -8.23 4.62 7.63
C TYR A 45 -7.11 4.28 8.61
N HIS A 46 -6.12 5.15 8.67
CA HIS A 46 -5.04 5.11 9.65
C HIS A 46 -5.17 6.31 10.59
N LYS A 47 -4.83 6.13 11.86
CA LYS A 47 -4.87 7.22 12.84
C LYS A 47 -3.53 7.93 12.96
N ILE A 48 -2.44 7.23 12.69
CA ILE A 48 -1.07 7.68 12.93
C ILE A 48 -0.35 7.97 11.62
N ALA A 49 -0.38 7.03 10.68
CA ALA A 49 0.42 7.08 9.47
C ALA A 49 -0.22 7.94 8.38
N THR A 50 0.63 8.66 7.64
CA THR A 50 0.31 9.15 6.30
C THR A 50 0.72 8.09 5.31
N GLU A 51 -0.16 7.72 4.39
CA GLU A 51 0.12 6.73 3.37
C GLU A 51 0.27 7.39 2.01
N TYR A 52 1.34 7.03 1.32
CA TYR A 52 1.63 7.46 -0.04
C TYR A 52 1.52 6.26 -0.97
N THR A 53 0.63 6.33 -1.94
CA THR A 53 0.46 5.27 -2.94
C THR A 53 0.81 5.81 -4.31
N VAL A 54 1.80 5.19 -4.95
CA VAL A 54 2.18 5.53 -6.33
C VAL A 54 1.65 4.43 -7.24
N VAL A 55 0.82 4.79 -8.21
CA VAL A 55 0.40 3.84 -9.23
C VAL A 55 1.52 3.74 -10.27
N ILE A 56 2.16 2.58 -10.35
CA ILE A 56 3.27 2.33 -11.28
C ILE A 56 2.73 1.86 -12.63
N SER A 57 1.73 0.97 -12.61
CA SER A 57 1.08 0.47 -13.82
C SER A 57 -0.37 0.15 -13.50
N GLY A 58 -1.22 0.16 -14.53
CA GLY A 58 -2.62 -0.18 -14.42
C GLY A 58 -3.50 0.98 -13.97
N ARG A 59 -4.65 0.64 -13.39
CA ARG A 59 -5.64 1.60 -12.90
C ARG A 59 -6.28 1.11 -11.62
N VAL A 60 -6.55 2.04 -10.72
CA VAL A 60 -7.24 1.79 -9.46
C VAL A 60 -8.38 2.79 -9.26
N LYS A 61 -9.33 2.43 -8.38
CA LYS A 61 -10.41 3.31 -7.98
C LYS A 61 -10.42 3.41 -6.46
N MET A 62 -10.41 4.63 -5.95
CA MET A 62 -10.45 4.92 -4.51
C MET A 62 -11.49 6.02 -4.28
N ASN A 63 -12.47 5.76 -3.43
CA ASN A 63 -13.60 6.68 -3.17
C ASN A 63 -14.26 7.17 -4.47
N ASN A 64 -14.54 6.24 -5.42
CA ASN A 64 -15.15 6.50 -6.71
C ASN A 64 -14.33 7.38 -7.67
N VAL A 65 -13.05 7.61 -7.40
CA VAL A 65 -12.15 8.34 -8.29
C VAL A 65 -11.13 7.36 -8.86
N GLU A 66 -10.96 7.38 -10.19
CA GLU A 66 -9.96 6.56 -10.86
C GLU A 66 -8.61 7.24 -10.87
N TYR A 67 -7.55 6.45 -10.63
CA TYR A 67 -6.16 6.88 -10.70
C TYR A 67 -5.38 5.94 -11.61
N ARG A 68 -4.40 6.49 -12.32
CA ARG A 68 -3.61 5.80 -13.35
C ARG A 68 -2.13 5.87 -13.04
N ALA A 69 -1.36 5.12 -13.83
CA ALA A 69 0.10 5.10 -13.73
C ALA A 69 0.67 6.51 -13.71
N GLY A 70 1.59 6.75 -12.76
CA GLY A 70 2.23 8.04 -12.53
C GLY A 70 1.56 8.91 -11.49
N GLU A 71 0.31 8.62 -11.10
CA GLU A 71 -0.36 9.39 -10.06
C GLU A 71 0.06 8.93 -8.67
N ILE A 72 0.15 9.88 -7.75
CA ILE A 72 0.49 9.64 -6.35
C ILE A 72 -0.68 10.10 -5.50
N ILE A 73 -1.22 9.18 -4.70
CA ILE A 73 -2.33 9.46 -3.79
C ILE A 73 -1.77 9.56 -2.38
N VAL A 74 -2.06 10.67 -1.70
CA VAL A 74 -1.65 10.90 -0.31
C VAL A 74 -2.88 10.78 0.58
N MET A 75 -2.82 9.85 1.54
CA MET A 75 -3.86 9.64 2.53
C MET A 75 -3.34 10.13 3.87
N GLU A 76 -3.84 11.27 4.31
CA GLU A 76 -3.51 11.81 5.64
C GLU A 76 -4.18 10.98 6.74
N PRO A 77 -3.71 11.07 8.00
CA PRO A 77 -4.38 10.40 9.11
C PRO A 77 -5.86 10.74 9.18
N ASN A 78 -6.66 9.72 9.47
CA ASN A 78 -8.11 9.76 9.56
C ASN A 78 -8.86 9.91 8.23
N GLU A 79 -8.18 10.09 7.11
CA GLU A 79 -8.83 9.98 5.81
C GLU A 79 -9.10 8.50 5.51
N ALA A 80 -10.33 8.19 5.10
CA ALA A 80 -10.73 6.82 4.77
C ALA A 80 -10.91 6.67 3.27
N THR A 81 -10.53 5.50 2.76
CA THR A 81 -10.78 5.12 1.38
C THR A 81 -11.02 3.63 1.26
N ASP A 82 -11.86 3.24 0.32
CA ASP A 82 -11.86 1.91 -0.23
C ASP A 82 -10.79 1.81 -1.33
N PHE A 83 -10.65 0.63 -1.91
CA PHE A 83 -9.70 0.38 -2.99
C PHE A 83 -10.25 -0.70 -3.89
N GLU A 84 -10.22 -0.45 -5.19
CA GLU A 84 -10.56 -1.46 -6.20
C GLU A 84 -9.53 -1.42 -7.33
N CYS A 85 -9.01 -2.59 -7.70
CA CYS A 85 -8.15 -2.72 -8.86
C CYS A 85 -9.01 -2.87 -10.12
N LEU A 86 -8.77 -2.02 -11.13
CA LEU A 86 -9.57 -1.98 -12.35
C LEU A 86 -8.93 -2.72 -13.52
N GLU A 87 -7.64 -3.04 -13.45
CA GLU A 87 -6.91 -3.74 -14.53
C GLU A 87 -6.00 -4.81 -13.95
N ASP A 88 -5.84 -5.92 -14.68
CA ASP A 88 -4.82 -6.91 -14.35
C ASP A 88 -3.42 -6.28 -14.44
N ASP A 89 -2.47 -6.85 -13.72
CA ASP A 89 -1.08 -6.40 -13.65
C ASP A 89 -0.90 -4.97 -13.15
N THR A 90 -1.84 -4.48 -12.34
CA THR A 90 -1.71 -3.22 -11.64
C THR A 90 -0.66 -3.37 -10.55
N ILE A 91 0.25 -2.39 -10.48
CA ILE A 91 1.33 -2.35 -9.50
C ILE A 91 1.31 -0.99 -8.81
N ASN A 92 1.27 -1.02 -7.48
CA ASN A 92 1.41 0.17 -6.63
C ASN A 92 2.64 0.04 -5.75
N VAL A 93 3.31 1.17 -5.51
CA VAL A 93 4.26 1.30 -4.41
C VAL A 93 3.54 2.03 -3.28
N VAL A 94 3.60 1.48 -2.07
CA VAL A 94 2.95 2.04 -0.89
C VAL A 94 4.01 2.34 0.15
N VAL A 95 3.98 3.57 0.68
CA VAL A 95 4.88 4.03 1.75
C VAL A 95 4.02 4.59 2.87
N LYS A 96 4.23 4.09 4.09
CA LYS A 96 3.59 4.64 5.30
C LYS A 96 4.62 5.31 6.18
N LEU A 97 4.34 6.53 6.60
CA LEU A 97 5.18 7.31 7.49
C LEU A 97 4.36 7.86 8.66
N PRO A 98 4.75 7.58 9.93
CA PRO A 98 5.70 6.54 10.33
C PRO A 98 5.14 5.15 10.05
N GLY A 99 5.98 4.12 10.18
CA GLY A 99 5.49 2.77 10.21
C GLY A 99 4.73 2.53 11.51
N ALA A 100 3.50 2.06 11.41
CA ALA A 100 2.67 1.85 12.58
C ALA A 100 1.90 0.53 12.42
N ASN A 101 2.43 -0.53 13.04
CA ASN A 101 1.74 -1.81 13.08
C ASN A 101 0.37 -1.65 13.73
N HIS A 102 -0.61 -2.35 13.17
CA HIS A 102 -1.99 -2.37 13.67
C HIS A 102 -2.70 -1.01 13.62
N ASP A 103 -2.22 -0.07 12.79
CA ASP A 103 -2.84 1.24 12.60
C ASP A 103 -3.83 1.23 11.42
N LYS A 104 -4.64 0.17 11.32
CA LYS A 104 -5.65 0.05 10.27
C LYS A 104 -7.01 -0.16 10.92
N TYR A 105 -7.96 0.72 10.61
CA TYR A 105 -9.30 0.71 11.17
C TYR A 105 -10.33 0.71 10.06
N LEU A 106 -11.33 -0.15 10.18
CA LEU A 106 -12.46 -0.15 9.26
C LEU A 106 -13.36 1.06 9.54
N LYS A 107 -13.82 1.63 8.46
CA LYS A 107 -14.76 2.74 8.55
C LYS A 107 -16.19 2.23 8.73
#